data_09b885585259b7e80060a2307c980ed1
#
_entry.id   09b885585259b7e80060a2307c980ed1
#
_cell.length_a   1.000
_cell.length_b   1.000
_cell.length_c   1.000
_cell.angle_alpha   90.00
_cell.angle_beta   90.00
_cell.angle_gamma   90.00
#
_symmetry.space_group_name_H-M   'P 1'
#
loop_
_entity.id
_entity.type
_entity.pdbx_description
1 polymer ?
#
loop_
_entity_poly.entity_id
_entity_poly.type
_entity_poly.pdbx_seq_one_letter_code
_entity_poly.pdbx_strand_id
1 'polypeptide(L)'
;MSSASGACQPRPMTEFSAAERAYLSSRRLGRLATVDPHGQPQANPVGFHPQDDGTILIGGQAMGTTKKWRNLLANPKVALVVDDIVSERPWRVRGVDIRGDAELLTGPHELGPHFSEEVIRIHPRRIHSWGLEGPGAGGV
;
A
#
# COMPACT_ATOMS: atom_id res chain seq x y z
N MET A 1 -15.99 -23.30 -3.17
CA MET A 1 -15.30 -23.79 -3.32
C MET A 1 -14.91 -24.73 -3.56
N SER A 2 -14.70 -24.96 -3.76
CA SER A 2 -14.44 -25.81 -3.98
C SER A 2 -13.51 -26.34 -4.01
N SER A 3 -13.23 -26.59 -3.77
CA SER A 3 -12.41 -27.03 -3.80
C SER A 3 -11.76 -27.62 -4.31
N ALA A 4 -12.23 -27.54 -4.65
CA ALA A 4 -11.60 -28.35 -5.30
C ALA A 4 -10.38 -28.72 -4.89
N SER A 5 -9.75 -29.32 -5.21
CA SER A 5 -8.56 -29.59 -4.65
C SER A 5 -7.92 -28.31 -4.31
N GLY A 6 -7.80 -27.98 -3.11
CA GLY A 6 -7.30 -26.73 -2.68
C GLY A 6 -5.89 -26.45 -3.08
N ALA A 7 -5.16 -27.44 -3.50
CA ALA A 7 -3.74 -27.24 -3.74
C ALA A 7 -3.44 -26.19 -4.78
N CYS A 8 -4.33 -26.01 -5.74
CA CYS A 8 -4.08 -25.10 -6.85
C CYS A 8 -4.94 -23.88 -6.85
N GLN A 9 -5.56 -23.59 -5.74
CA GLN A 9 -6.42 -22.41 -5.71
C GLN A 9 -5.60 -21.15 -5.78
N PRO A 10 -5.99 -20.18 -6.61
CA PRO A 10 -5.26 -18.93 -6.65
C PRO A 10 -5.43 -18.16 -5.35
N ARG A 11 -4.41 -17.43 -5.01
CA ARG A 11 -4.42 -16.55 -3.85
C ARG A 11 -5.42 -15.43 -4.09
N PRO A 12 -6.21 -15.04 -3.06
CA PRO A 12 -7.05 -13.85 -3.18
C PRO A 12 -6.21 -12.62 -3.49
N MET A 13 -6.71 -11.76 -4.38
CA MET A 13 -6.00 -10.56 -4.79
C MET A 13 -5.91 -9.53 -3.67
N THR A 14 -6.63 -9.73 -2.57
CA THR A 14 -6.63 -8.81 -1.43
C THR A 14 -5.62 -9.21 -0.36
N GLU A 15 -4.90 -10.32 -0.55
CA GLU A 15 -3.92 -10.80 0.42
C GLU A 15 -2.52 -10.73 -0.18
N PHE A 16 -1.57 -10.30 0.63
CA PHE A 16 -0.18 -10.26 0.20
C PHE A 16 0.43 -11.66 0.20
N SER A 17 1.21 -11.94 -0.82
CA SER A 17 2.08 -13.12 -0.81
C SER A 17 3.24 -12.90 0.14
N ALA A 18 3.96 -13.98 0.44
CA ALA A 18 5.15 -13.88 1.27
C ALA A 18 6.20 -12.95 0.65
N ALA A 19 6.39 -13.03 -0.67
CA ALA A 19 7.33 -12.15 -1.36
C ALA A 19 6.90 -10.69 -1.26
N GLU A 20 5.61 -10.41 -1.40
CA GLU A 20 5.11 -9.05 -1.29
C GLU A 20 5.27 -8.51 0.12
N ARG A 21 4.99 -9.33 1.14
CA ARG A 21 5.19 -8.92 2.53
C ARG A 21 6.65 -8.61 2.81
N ALA A 22 7.55 -9.47 2.34
CA ALA A 22 8.98 -9.26 2.55
C ALA A 22 9.45 -7.98 1.87
N TYR A 23 8.97 -7.74 0.64
CA TYR A 23 9.33 -6.53 -0.07
C TYR A 23 8.86 -5.28 0.65
N LEU A 24 7.58 -5.24 1.04
CA LEU A 24 7.02 -4.08 1.73
C LEU A 24 7.75 -3.81 3.05
N SER A 25 8.13 -4.86 3.78
CA SER A 25 8.86 -4.71 5.03
C SER A 25 10.27 -4.16 4.82
N SER A 26 10.82 -4.31 3.64
CA SER A 26 12.17 -3.82 3.32
C SER A 26 12.18 -2.38 2.83
N ARG A 27 11.03 -1.80 2.57
CA ARG A 27 10.90 -0.44 2.04
C ARG A 27 10.30 0.47 3.09
N ARG A 28 10.54 1.76 2.95
CA ARG A 28 10.04 2.74 3.93
C ARG A 28 9.19 3.82 3.31
N LEU A 29 9.31 4.01 2.00
CA LEU A 29 8.63 5.10 1.32
C LEU A 29 7.79 4.56 0.19
N GLY A 30 6.55 5.01 0.14
CA GLY A 30 5.65 4.72 -0.97
C GLY A 30 5.03 6.00 -1.47
N ARG A 31 4.18 5.89 -2.47
CA ARG A 31 3.43 7.02 -3.01
C ARG A 31 1.97 6.72 -2.85
N LEU A 32 1.29 7.60 -2.13
CA LEU A 32 -0.13 7.46 -1.85
C LEU A 32 -0.92 8.37 -2.78
N ALA A 33 -1.87 7.80 -3.49
CA ALA A 33 -2.75 8.54 -4.38
C ALA A 33 -4.14 8.63 -3.79
N THR A 34 -4.69 9.84 -3.79
CA THR A 34 -6.06 10.13 -3.39
C THR A 34 -6.69 11.01 -4.46
N VAL A 35 -7.99 11.21 -4.40
CA VAL A 35 -8.72 11.99 -5.39
C VAL A 35 -9.49 13.08 -4.68
N ASP A 36 -9.38 14.32 -5.19
CA ASP A 36 -10.12 15.42 -4.59
C ASP A 36 -11.58 15.43 -5.07
N PRO A 37 -12.44 16.28 -4.50
CA PRO A 37 -13.85 16.29 -4.89
C PRO A 37 -14.11 16.65 -6.34
N HIS A 38 -13.13 17.22 -7.04
CA HIS A 38 -13.26 17.56 -8.45
C HIS A 38 -12.70 16.48 -9.37
N GLY A 39 -12.27 15.35 -8.80
CA GLY A 39 -11.72 14.26 -9.60
C GLY A 39 -10.24 14.38 -9.90
N GLN A 40 -9.55 15.34 -9.30
CA GLN A 40 -8.12 15.51 -9.53
C GLN A 40 -7.32 14.54 -8.66
N PRO A 41 -6.52 13.64 -9.26
CA PRO A 41 -5.64 12.79 -8.47
C PRO A 41 -4.52 13.60 -7.82
N GLN A 42 -4.14 13.16 -6.63
CA GLN A 42 -3.00 13.71 -5.91
C GLN A 42 -2.13 12.55 -5.47
N ALA A 43 -0.82 12.67 -5.64
CA ALA A 43 0.12 11.65 -5.20
C ALA A 43 1.21 12.29 -4.36
N ASN A 44 1.50 11.67 -3.22
CA ASN A 44 2.50 12.18 -2.29
C ASN A 44 3.33 11.02 -1.75
N PRO A 45 4.62 11.25 -1.47
CA PRO A 45 5.41 10.25 -0.75
C PRO A 45 4.93 10.13 0.69
N VAL A 46 4.87 8.91 1.17
CA VAL A 46 4.43 8.61 2.54
C VAL A 46 5.25 7.46 3.10
N GLY A 47 5.50 7.49 4.40
CA GLY A 47 5.92 6.29 5.11
C GLY A 47 4.72 5.38 5.27
N PHE A 48 4.96 4.09 5.34
CA PHE A 48 3.86 3.14 5.45
C PHE A 48 4.25 2.00 6.38
N HIS A 49 3.24 1.39 7.00
CA HIS A 49 3.48 0.38 8.04
C HIS A 49 2.56 -0.81 7.81
N PRO A 50 3.06 -1.87 7.14
CA PRO A 50 2.24 -3.07 6.94
C PRO A 50 1.89 -3.71 8.28
N GLN A 51 0.66 -4.19 8.38
CA GLN A 51 0.15 -4.82 9.60
C GLN A 51 -0.03 -6.32 9.35
N ASP A 52 -0.03 -7.09 10.44
CA ASP A 52 -0.17 -8.53 10.35
C ASP A 52 -1.51 -8.95 9.76
N ASP A 53 -2.53 -8.11 9.90
CA ASP A 53 -3.87 -8.42 9.39
C ASP A 53 -4.04 -8.10 7.90
N GLY A 54 -2.97 -7.69 7.23
CA GLY A 54 -3.02 -7.39 5.80
C GLY A 54 -3.38 -5.96 5.46
N THR A 55 -3.63 -5.12 6.45
CA THR A 55 -3.85 -3.70 6.22
C THR A 55 -2.53 -2.95 6.27
N ILE A 56 -2.55 -1.70 5.85
CA ILE A 56 -1.38 -0.83 5.89
C ILE A 56 -1.76 0.47 6.56
N LEU A 57 -0.97 0.88 7.55
CA LEU A 57 -1.20 2.14 8.23
C LEU A 57 -0.30 3.22 7.65
N ILE A 58 -0.88 4.39 7.47
CA ILE A 58 -0.17 5.59 7.04
C ILE A 58 -0.36 6.64 8.13
N GLY A 59 0.73 7.08 8.73
CA GLY A 59 0.69 8.12 9.75
C GLY A 59 1.36 9.39 9.27
N GLY A 60 1.23 10.45 10.03
CA GLY A 60 1.85 11.72 9.75
C GLY A 60 1.93 12.57 11.00
N GLN A 61 2.69 13.67 10.95
CA GLN A 61 2.83 14.53 12.12
C GLN A 61 1.60 15.34 12.40
N ALA A 62 0.83 15.67 11.38
CA ALA A 62 -0.42 16.41 11.50
C ALA A 62 -1.38 15.91 10.42
N MET A 63 -1.62 14.61 10.45
CA MET A 63 -2.35 13.94 9.37
C MET A 63 -3.72 14.56 9.13
N GLY A 64 -4.43 14.91 10.20
CA GLY A 64 -5.78 15.45 10.08
C GLY A 64 -5.87 16.80 9.38
N THR A 65 -4.75 17.49 9.19
CA THR A 65 -4.73 18.77 8.49
C THR A 65 -4.30 18.66 7.04
N THR A 66 -3.97 17.45 6.58
CA THR A 66 -3.43 17.26 5.23
C THR A 66 -4.55 17.22 4.20
N LYS A 67 -4.17 17.53 2.95
CA LYS A 67 -5.13 17.44 1.86
C LYS A 67 -5.53 15.99 1.60
N LYS A 68 -4.61 15.04 1.76
CA LYS A 68 -4.96 13.62 1.58
C LYS A 68 -6.04 13.17 2.56
N TRP A 69 -5.98 13.64 3.80
CA TRP A 69 -7.02 13.34 4.78
C TRP A 69 -8.37 13.88 4.33
N ARG A 70 -8.40 15.15 3.91
CA ARG A 70 -9.64 15.77 3.43
C ARG A 70 -10.17 15.07 2.19
N ASN A 71 -9.28 14.67 1.27
CA ASN A 71 -9.70 13.93 0.08
C ASN A 71 -10.37 12.62 0.48
N LEU A 72 -9.80 11.91 1.45
CA LEU A 72 -10.32 10.61 1.86
C LEU A 72 -11.62 10.72 2.65
N LEU A 73 -11.86 11.84 3.33
CA LEU A 73 -13.16 12.06 3.95
C LEU A 73 -14.27 12.09 2.89
N ALA A 74 -13.98 12.63 1.71
CA ALA A 74 -14.97 12.72 0.64
C ALA A 74 -15.00 11.48 -0.24
N ASN A 75 -13.84 10.85 -0.46
CA ASN A 75 -13.74 9.68 -1.33
C ASN A 75 -12.68 8.75 -0.77
N PRO A 76 -13.11 7.60 -0.22
CA PRO A 76 -12.15 6.70 0.45
C PRO A 76 -11.29 5.87 -0.50
N LYS A 77 -11.44 6.01 -1.80
CA LYS A 77 -10.62 5.26 -2.73
C LYS A 77 -9.18 5.72 -2.67
N VAL A 78 -8.27 4.76 -2.66
CA VAL A 78 -6.87 5.04 -2.42
C VAL A 78 -6.01 4.05 -3.21
N ALA A 79 -4.82 4.50 -3.60
CA ALA A 79 -3.81 3.62 -4.18
C ALA A 79 -2.47 3.92 -3.54
N LEU A 80 -1.70 2.87 -3.27
CA LEU A 80 -0.36 2.99 -2.73
C LEU A 80 0.57 2.20 -3.63
N VAL A 81 1.64 2.85 -4.09
CA VAL A 81 2.68 2.19 -4.88
C VAL A 81 3.98 2.25 -4.11
N VAL A 82 4.63 1.09 -3.99
CA VAL A 82 5.97 0.97 -3.41
C VAL A 82 6.83 0.32 -4.48
N ASP A 83 7.91 0.97 -4.88
CA ASP A 83 8.73 0.46 -5.98
C ASP A 83 10.17 0.93 -5.82
N ASP A 84 11.06 0.28 -6.56
CA ASP A 84 12.43 0.74 -6.69
C ASP A 84 13.07 0.14 -7.93
N ILE A 85 14.23 0.67 -8.28
CA ILE A 85 15.01 0.21 -9.41
C ILE A 85 16.01 -0.83 -8.91
N VAL A 86 15.95 -2.03 -9.51
CA VAL A 86 16.88 -3.10 -9.17
C VAL A 86 18.17 -2.94 -9.96
N SER A 87 18.04 -2.56 -11.24
CA SER A 87 19.18 -2.45 -12.14
C SER A 87 18.82 -1.47 -13.24
N GLU A 88 19.82 -0.71 -13.72
CA GLU A 88 19.58 0.20 -14.84
C GLU A 88 20.03 -0.39 -16.16
N ARG A 89 20.99 -1.34 -16.14
CA ARG A 89 21.52 -1.96 -17.36
C ARG A 89 21.76 -3.44 -17.09
N PRO A 90 20.78 -4.28 -17.44
CA PRO A 90 19.49 -3.97 -18.08
C PRO A 90 18.53 -3.30 -17.11
N TRP A 91 17.55 -2.63 -17.66
CA TRP A 91 16.53 -1.97 -16.85
C TRP A 91 15.66 -3.02 -16.16
N ARG A 92 15.63 -2.96 -14.84
CA ARG A 92 14.81 -3.86 -14.03
C ARG A 92 14.23 -3.07 -12.87
N VAL A 93 12.92 -3.18 -12.71
CA VAL A 93 12.21 -2.55 -11.60
C VAL A 93 11.40 -3.61 -10.88
N ARG A 94 11.08 -3.31 -9.65
CA ARG A 94 10.19 -4.16 -8.85
C ARG A 94 9.25 -3.27 -8.05
N GLY A 95 8.13 -3.81 -7.64
CA GLY A 95 7.21 -3.02 -6.85
C GLY A 95 5.90 -3.71 -6.57
N VAL A 96 5.08 -3.02 -5.79
CA VAL A 96 3.74 -3.46 -5.43
C VAL A 96 2.81 -2.26 -5.59
N ASP A 97 1.70 -2.48 -6.29
CA ASP A 97 0.61 -1.53 -6.46
C ASP A 97 -0.57 -2.05 -5.67
N ILE A 98 -1.05 -1.25 -4.72
CA ILE A 98 -2.12 -1.64 -3.82
C ILE A 98 -3.26 -0.65 -4.03
N ARG A 99 -4.41 -1.15 -4.45
CA ARG A 99 -5.62 -0.34 -4.60
C ARG A 99 -6.63 -0.78 -3.57
N GLY A 100 -7.28 0.17 -2.92
CA GLY A 100 -8.20 -0.21 -1.87
C GLY A 100 -9.02 0.94 -1.35
N ASP A 101 -9.54 0.71 -0.16
CA ASP A 101 -10.36 1.68 0.55
C ASP A 101 -9.64 2.11 1.81
N ALA A 102 -9.72 3.39 2.10
CA ALA A 102 -9.11 3.97 3.28
C ALA A 102 -10.13 4.06 4.39
N GLU A 103 -9.71 3.64 5.57
CA GLU A 103 -10.45 3.86 6.80
C GLU A 103 -9.70 4.91 7.58
N LEU A 104 -10.40 5.96 8.01
CA LEU A 104 -9.78 7.05 8.76
C LEU A 104 -10.02 6.81 10.24
N LEU A 105 -8.93 6.71 10.99
CA LEU A 105 -8.97 6.40 12.40
C LEU A 105 -8.37 7.55 13.19
N THR A 106 -8.91 7.79 14.38
CA THR A 106 -8.38 8.78 15.30
C THR A 106 -8.29 8.13 16.67
N GLY A 107 -7.17 8.31 17.33
CA GLY A 107 -6.97 7.78 18.66
C GLY A 107 -5.61 7.14 18.82
N PRO A 108 -5.39 6.45 19.94
CA PRO A 108 -4.08 5.86 20.20
C PRO A 108 -3.71 4.80 19.16
N HIS A 109 -2.45 4.79 18.79
CA HIS A 109 -1.88 3.77 17.91
C HIS A 109 -0.41 3.58 18.27
N GLU A 110 0.23 2.61 17.63
CA GLU A 110 1.58 2.21 17.98
C GLU A 110 2.63 2.66 16.99
N LEU A 111 2.34 3.62 16.13
CA LEU A 111 3.31 4.08 15.15
C LEU A 111 4.44 4.91 15.76
N GLY A 112 4.19 5.51 16.91
CA GLY A 112 5.24 6.22 17.64
C GLY A 112 4.83 7.63 18.03
N PRO A 113 5.64 8.28 18.88
CA PRO A 113 5.24 9.56 19.47
C PRO A 113 5.30 10.74 18.51
N HIS A 114 5.96 10.56 17.36
CA HIS A 114 6.06 11.64 16.38
C HIS A 114 4.86 11.72 15.44
N PHE A 115 3.92 10.78 15.56
CA PHE A 115 2.75 10.73 14.70
C PHE A 115 1.55 11.31 15.42
N SER A 116 0.72 12.08 14.69
CA SER A 116 -0.55 12.54 15.25
C SER A 116 -1.49 11.35 15.43
N GLU A 117 -2.61 11.59 16.11
CA GLU A 117 -3.55 10.52 16.40
C GLU A 117 -4.33 10.06 15.18
N GLU A 118 -4.41 10.90 14.14
CA GLU A 118 -5.09 10.52 12.91
C GLU A 118 -4.22 9.58 12.10
N VAL A 119 -4.79 8.46 11.68
CA VAL A 119 -4.09 7.44 10.89
C VAL A 119 -5.00 7.00 9.77
N ILE A 120 -4.41 6.73 8.62
CA ILE A 120 -5.13 6.12 7.50
C ILE A 120 -4.84 4.63 7.53
N ARG A 121 -5.88 3.80 7.53
CA ARG A 121 -5.73 2.36 7.37
C ARG A 121 -6.21 1.97 5.98
N ILE A 122 -5.32 1.40 5.19
CA ILE A 122 -5.67 0.95 3.85
C ILE A 122 -6.11 -0.51 3.93
N HIS A 123 -7.30 -0.78 3.40
CA HIS A 123 -7.83 -2.13 3.22
C HIS A 123 -7.63 -2.49 1.75
N PRO A 124 -6.65 -3.37 1.43
CA PRO A 124 -6.40 -3.72 0.03
C PRO A 124 -7.61 -4.40 -0.59
N ARG A 125 -7.91 -4.02 -1.82
CA ARG A 125 -8.93 -4.65 -2.65
C ARG A 125 -8.31 -5.32 -3.86
N ARG A 126 -7.18 -4.80 -4.33
CA ARG A 126 -6.45 -5.37 -5.44
C ARG A 126 -4.98 -5.14 -5.22
N ILE A 127 -4.20 -6.20 -5.37
CA ILE A 127 -2.76 -6.17 -5.19
C ILE A 127 -2.13 -6.69 -6.47
N HIS A 128 -1.19 -5.92 -7.02
CA HIS A 128 -0.44 -6.30 -8.19
C HIS A 128 1.03 -6.04 -7.92
N SER A 129 1.88 -7.02 -8.19
CA SER A 129 3.31 -6.86 -7.97
C SER A 129 4.09 -7.36 -9.18
N TRP A 130 5.34 -6.91 -9.26
CA TRP A 130 6.23 -7.27 -10.35
C TRP A 130 7.66 -7.25 -9.87
N GLY A 131 8.49 -8.11 -10.48
CA GLY A 131 9.92 -8.10 -10.25
C GLY A 131 10.37 -8.61 -8.89
N LEU A 132 9.52 -9.29 -8.14
CA LEU A 132 9.84 -9.72 -6.78
C LEU A 132 10.42 -11.12 -6.70
N GLU A 133 10.32 -11.92 -7.78
CA GLU A 133 10.66 -13.34 -7.73
C GLU A 133 12.12 -13.52 -8.14
N GLY A 134 13.00 -13.27 -7.32
CA GLY A 134 14.38 -13.59 -7.51
C GLY A 134 15.02 -13.11 -8.81
N PRO A 135 16.30 -13.42 -8.99
CA PRO A 135 17.02 -13.01 -10.18
C PRO A 135 16.42 -13.64 -11.43
N GLY A 136 16.28 -12.86 -12.47
CA GLY A 136 15.72 -13.34 -13.70
C GLY A 136 14.22 -13.27 -13.78
N ALA A 137 13.53 -13.05 -12.69
CA ALA A 137 12.11 -12.77 -12.78
C ALA A 137 11.92 -11.49 -13.57
N GLY A 138 11.07 -11.52 -14.54
CA GLY A 138 10.90 -10.40 -15.40
C GLY A 138 10.36 -9.20 -14.64
N GLY A 139 10.87 -8.05 -14.93
CA GLY A 139 10.23 -6.85 -14.49
C GLY A 139 9.06 -6.54 -15.39
N VAL A 140 8.51 -5.43 -15.15
CA VAL A 140 7.43 -4.95 -16.00
C VAL A 140 7.98 -4.52 -17.33
#